data_8f66d1ebfc3850414ead31766d20b09f
#
_entry.id   8f66d1ebfc3850414ead31766d20b09f
#
_cell.length_a   1.000
_cell.length_b   1.000
_cell.length_c   1.000
_cell.angle_alpha   90.00
_cell.angle_beta   90.00
_cell.angle_gamma   90.00
#
_symmetry.space_group_name_H-M   'P 1'
#
loop_
_entity.id
_entity.type
_entity.pdbx_description
1 polymer ?
#
loop_
_entity_poly.entity_id
_entity_poly.type
_entity_poly.pdbx_seq_one_letter_code
_entity_poly.pdbx_strand_id
1 'polypeptide(L)'
;MTSDNTLEITLDTWIISDTHFFHENIGRYCSRPENWQELIIKNWNDLVSPDEIVLHLGDFALGNKSNFEMLTGILNGRLFLIQGNHDRLSQSFCVAHSVTLIKNSLLVELENHMKLIFSHRPIIPLEDGWINLHGHIH
;
A
#
# COMPACT_ATOMS: atom_id res chain seq x y z
N MET A 1 -3.50 21.43 -14.20
CA MET A 1 -3.33 20.75 -13.85
C MET A 1 -3.32 19.66 -13.90
N THR A 2 -2.98 19.48 -13.94
CA THR A 2 -3.27 18.51 -13.99
C THR A 2 -3.32 17.38 -13.26
N SER A 3 -3.77 16.74 -13.11
CA SER A 3 -4.35 15.59 -12.51
C SER A 3 -3.74 14.27 -12.85
N ASP A 4 -2.47 14.33 -13.23
CA ASP A 4 -1.72 13.11 -13.54
C ASP A 4 -1.57 12.19 -12.35
N ASN A 5 -1.84 12.71 -11.14
CA ASN A 5 -1.80 11.96 -9.89
C ASN A 5 -3.18 11.49 -9.43
N THR A 6 -4.19 11.58 -10.28
CA THR A 6 -5.51 11.07 -9.94
C THR A 6 -5.47 9.55 -9.92
N LEU A 7 -5.78 8.99 -8.76
CA LEU A 7 -5.89 7.55 -8.59
C LEU A 7 -7.24 7.08 -9.13
N GLU A 8 -7.19 6.24 -10.14
CA GLU A 8 -8.38 5.59 -10.67
C GLU A 8 -8.36 4.12 -10.29
N ILE A 9 -9.17 3.75 -9.31
CA ILE A 9 -9.30 2.37 -8.86
C ILE A 9 -10.23 1.62 -9.81
N THR A 10 -9.74 0.52 -10.35
CA THR A 10 -10.50 -0.39 -11.19
C THR A 10 -10.37 -1.81 -10.66
N LEU A 11 -11.03 -2.76 -11.30
CA LEU A 11 -10.89 -4.17 -10.96
C LEU A 11 -9.48 -4.71 -11.24
N ASP A 12 -8.67 -3.97 -11.98
CA ASP A 12 -7.29 -4.35 -12.30
C ASP A 12 -6.26 -3.74 -11.33
N THR A 13 -6.70 -2.96 -10.35
CA THR A 13 -5.82 -2.40 -9.33
C THR A 13 -5.41 -3.49 -8.34
N TRP A 14 -4.10 -3.61 -8.13
CA TRP A 14 -3.58 -4.52 -7.10
C TRP A 14 -3.75 -3.89 -5.72
N ILE A 15 -4.21 -4.69 -4.76
CA ILE A 15 -4.39 -4.25 -3.37
C ILE A 15 -3.55 -5.15 -2.48
N ILE A 16 -2.71 -4.54 -1.64
CA ILE A 16 -1.88 -5.26 -0.67
C ILE A 16 -1.78 -4.43 0.61
N SER A 17 -1.41 -5.04 1.70
CA SER A 17 -1.21 -4.35 2.97
C SER A 17 -0.16 -5.03 3.83
N ASP A 18 0.40 -4.25 4.77
CA ASP A 18 1.21 -4.77 5.88
C ASP A 18 2.38 -5.65 5.42
N THR A 19 3.10 -5.20 4.42
CA THR A 19 4.31 -5.88 3.97
C THR A 19 5.42 -5.81 5.01
N HIS A 20 5.50 -4.70 5.74
CA HIS A 20 6.48 -4.49 6.82
C HIS A 20 7.92 -4.75 6.38
N PHE A 21 8.29 -4.31 5.19
CA PHE A 21 9.68 -4.47 4.72
C PHE A 21 10.66 -3.91 5.76
N PHE A 22 11.75 -4.62 6.00
CA PHE A 22 12.80 -4.28 6.97
C PHE A 22 12.37 -4.25 8.43
N HIS A 23 11.17 -4.77 8.74
CA HIS A 23 10.73 -4.94 10.12
C HIS A 23 11.09 -6.35 10.58
N GLU A 24 12.26 -6.51 11.17
CA GLU A 24 12.80 -7.82 11.51
C GLU A 24 11.88 -8.64 12.43
N ASN A 25 11.26 -7.98 13.39
CA ASN A 25 10.43 -8.68 14.38
C ASN A 25 9.09 -9.17 13.82
N ILE A 26 8.59 -8.58 12.74
CA ILE A 26 7.31 -9.01 12.18
C ILE A 26 7.35 -10.45 11.68
N GLY A 27 8.51 -10.89 11.22
CA GLY A 27 8.71 -12.26 10.80
C GLY A 27 8.42 -13.26 11.93
N ARG A 28 8.80 -12.91 13.14
CA ARG A 28 8.53 -13.72 14.33
C ARG A 28 7.09 -13.62 14.78
N TYR A 29 6.55 -12.40 14.86
CA TYR A 29 5.18 -12.17 15.34
C TYR A 29 4.13 -12.80 14.46
N CYS A 30 4.37 -12.84 13.15
CA CYS A 30 3.42 -13.35 12.16
C CYS A 30 3.84 -14.69 11.56
N SER A 31 4.84 -15.35 12.15
CA SER A 31 5.34 -16.67 11.71
C SER A 31 5.68 -16.71 10.22
N ARG A 32 6.27 -15.64 9.71
CA ARG A 32 6.70 -15.56 8.32
C ARG A 32 7.96 -16.43 8.11
N PRO A 33 8.15 -17.02 6.91
CA PRO A 33 9.37 -17.77 6.63
C PRO A 33 10.62 -16.88 6.69
N GLU A 34 11.79 -17.49 6.86
CA GLU A 34 13.04 -16.75 7.04
C GLU A 34 13.34 -15.78 5.90
N ASN A 35 13.02 -16.15 4.67
CA ASN A 35 13.25 -15.34 3.47
C ASN A 35 12.00 -14.56 3.03
N TRP A 36 11.15 -14.18 3.95
CA TRP A 36 9.85 -13.58 3.65
C TRP A 36 9.92 -12.31 2.80
N GLN A 37 10.92 -11.45 3.04
CA GLN A 37 11.06 -10.21 2.26
C GLN A 37 11.34 -10.50 0.80
N GLU A 38 12.29 -11.39 0.54
CA GLU A 38 12.66 -11.80 -0.82
C GLU A 38 11.47 -12.45 -1.55
N LEU A 39 10.69 -13.24 -0.83
CA LEU A 39 9.48 -13.85 -1.38
C LEU A 39 8.41 -12.84 -1.75
N ILE A 40 8.19 -11.83 -0.89
CA ILE A 40 7.22 -10.78 -1.19
C ILE A 40 7.66 -9.99 -2.42
N ILE A 41 8.92 -9.59 -2.49
CA ILE A 41 9.46 -8.83 -3.63
C ILE A 41 9.32 -9.66 -4.92
N LYS A 42 9.70 -10.92 -4.87
CA LYS A 42 9.59 -11.81 -6.03
C LYS A 42 8.15 -11.94 -6.49
N ASN A 43 7.25 -12.27 -5.59
CA ASN A 43 5.83 -12.46 -5.91
C ASN A 43 5.20 -11.16 -6.43
N TRP A 44 5.54 -10.04 -5.82
CA TRP A 44 5.09 -8.73 -6.29
C TRP A 44 5.50 -8.51 -7.75
N ASN A 45 6.77 -8.68 -8.05
CA ASN A 45 7.28 -8.41 -9.39
C ASN A 45 6.88 -9.46 -10.43
N ASP A 46 6.58 -10.69 -10.02
CA ASP A 46 6.03 -11.71 -10.89
C ASP A 46 4.58 -11.39 -11.32
N LEU A 47 3.83 -10.73 -10.45
CA LEU A 47 2.41 -10.44 -10.67
C LEU A 47 2.15 -9.05 -11.22
N VAL A 48 2.88 -8.05 -10.74
CA VAL A 48 2.63 -6.64 -11.06
C VAL A 48 3.52 -6.18 -12.19
N SER A 49 2.90 -5.65 -13.25
CA SER A 49 3.62 -5.03 -14.36
C SER A 49 4.02 -3.59 -14.01
N PRO A 50 5.09 -3.05 -14.62
CA PRO A 50 5.58 -1.70 -14.28
C PRO A 50 4.58 -0.57 -14.44
N ASP A 51 3.59 -0.72 -15.30
CA ASP A 51 2.57 0.30 -15.58
C ASP A 51 1.26 0.10 -14.81
N GLU A 52 1.15 -0.99 -14.06
CA GLU A 52 -0.04 -1.24 -13.24
C GLU A 52 -0.01 -0.45 -11.94
N ILE A 53 -1.19 -0.29 -11.34
CA ILE A 53 -1.35 0.44 -10.08
C ILE A 53 -1.40 -0.54 -8.91
N VAL A 54 -0.63 -0.24 -7.87
CA VAL A 54 -0.68 -0.94 -6.59
C VAL A 54 -1.13 0.05 -5.52
N LEU A 55 -2.25 -0.27 -4.87
CA LEU A 55 -2.71 0.45 -3.69
C LEU A 55 -2.30 -0.34 -2.46
N HIS A 56 -1.39 0.22 -1.68
CA HIS A 56 -0.90 -0.36 -0.43
C HIS A 56 -1.64 0.27 0.74
N LEU A 57 -2.22 -0.56 1.61
CA LEU A 57 -3.08 -0.09 2.69
C LEU A 57 -2.33 0.24 3.98
N GLY A 58 -1.02 0.41 3.91
CA GLY A 58 -0.23 0.89 5.04
C GLY A 58 0.70 -0.15 5.65
N ASP A 59 1.62 0.33 6.48
CA ASP A 59 2.72 -0.44 7.05
C ASP A 59 3.56 -1.10 5.96
N PHE A 60 4.02 -0.27 5.03
CA PHE A 60 4.80 -0.69 3.88
C PHE A 60 6.21 -1.10 4.26
N ALA A 61 6.93 -0.22 4.96
CA ALA A 61 8.34 -0.45 5.29
C ALA A 61 8.72 0.27 6.58
N LEU A 62 9.66 -0.33 7.29
CA LEU A 62 10.31 0.26 8.44
C LEU A 62 11.77 0.56 8.06
N GLY A 63 12.43 1.40 8.82
CA GLY A 63 13.83 1.70 8.63
C GLY A 63 14.06 3.08 8.06
N ASN A 64 15.18 3.26 7.38
CA ASN A 64 15.63 4.56 6.92
C ASN A 64 15.19 4.84 5.48
N LYS A 65 15.49 6.06 5.03
CA LYS A 65 15.15 6.51 3.68
C LYS A 65 15.81 5.66 2.59
N SER A 66 17.03 5.16 2.83
CA SER A 66 17.73 4.30 1.87
C SER A 66 16.98 3.01 1.59
N ASN A 67 16.38 2.42 2.62
CA ASN A 67 15.55 1.21 2.46
C ASN A 67 14.33 1.49 1.59
N PHE A 68 13.66 2.61 1.83
CA PHE A 68 12.51 3.03 1.04
C PHE A 68 12.90 3.29 -0.42
N GLU A 69 14.01 4.00 -0.64
CA GLU A 69 14.53 4.27 -1.99
C GLU A 69 14.82 2.97 -2.75
N MET A 70 15.45 2.00 -2.08
CA MET A 70 15.72 0.70 -2.69
C MET A 70 14.43 0.01 -3.11
N LEU A 71 13.45 -0.04 -2.23
CA LEU A 71 12.16 -0.71 -2.51
C LEU A 71 11.43 -0.07 -3.69
N THR A 72 11.33 1.25 -3.71
CA THR A 72 10.65 1.95 -4.80
C THR A 72 11.38 1.79 -6.12
N GLY A 73 12.69 1.53 -6.08
CA GLY A 73 13.49 1.29 -7.27
C GLY A 73 13.37 -0.11 -7.84
N ILE A 74 13.01 -1.10 -7.02
CA ILE A 74 12.95 -2.51 -7.47
C ILE A 74 11.54 -3.08 -7.60
N LEU A 75 10.55 -2.52 -6.91
CA LEU A 75 9.16 -2.99 -6.98
C LEU A 75 8.47 -2.43 -8.23
N ASN A 76 7.83 -3.31 -8.99
CA ASN A 76 7.08 -2.91 -10.16
C ASN A 76 5.80 -2.18 -9.79
N GLY A 77 5.32 -1.35 -10.72
CA GLY A 77 4.04 -0.69 -10.62
C GLY A 77 4.13 0.73 -10.06
N ARG A 78 3.00 1.41 -10.14
CA ARG A 78 2.82 2.76 -9.62
C ARG A 78 2.23 2.63 -8.22
N LEU A 79 3.00 3.01 -7.20
CA LEU A 79 2.63 2.81 -5.81
C LEU A 79 1.83 4.00 -5.27
N PHE A 80 0.64 3.69 -4.77
CA PHE A 80 -0.19 4.57 -3.96
C PHE A 80 -0.24 4.00 -2.56
N LEU A 81 0.17 4.76 -1.56
CA LEU A 81 0.35 4.28 -0.20
C LEU A 81 -0.61 5.01 0.76
N ILE A 82 -1.51 4.26 1.36
CA ILE A 82 -2.26 4.75 2.51
C ILE A 82 -1.36 4.62 3.73
N GLN A 83 -1.10 5.73 4.41
CA GLN A 83 -0.13 5.75 5.50
C GLN A 83 -0.60 4.89 6.68
N GLY A 84 0.23 3.90 7.04
CA GLY A 84 0.05 3.10 8.24
C GLY A 84 0.75 3.71 9.44
N ASN A 85 0.57 3.10 10.61
CA ASN A 85 1.15 3.62 11.85
C ASN A 85 2.67 3.50 11.91
N HIS A 86 3.28 2.64 11.09
CA HIS A 86 4.74 2.50 11.00
C HIS A 86 5.36 3.29 9.84
N ASP A 87 4.55 3.87 8.96
CA ASP A 87 5.04 4.61 7.82
C ASP A 87 5.35 6.06 8.21
N ARG A 88 6.63 6.36 8.38
CA ARG A 88 7.10 7.69 8.81
C ARG A 88 7.70 8.44 7.63
N LEU A 89 6.86 8.75 6.67
CA LEU A 89 7.26 9.38 5.42
C LEU A 89 6.57 10.72 5.24
N SER A 90 7.31 11.70 4.71
CA SER A 90 6.71 12.97 4.34
C SER A 90 6.12 12.91 2.93
N GLN A 91 5.16 13.79 2.67
CA GLN A 91 4.55 13.92 1.35
C GLN A 91 5.61 14.21 0.28
N SER A 92 6.51 15.16 0.57
CA SER A 92 7.55 15.56 -0.38
C SER A 92 8.53 14.43 -0.68
N PHE A 93 8.89 13.64 0.32
CA PHE A 93 9.76 12.49 0.12
C PHE A 93 9.10 11.43 -0.77
N CYS A 94 7.84 11.14 -0.53
CA CYS A 94 7.09 10.21 -1.36
C CYS A 94 7.00 10.67 -2.82
N VAL A 95 6.68 11.94 -3.03
CA VAL A 95 6.61 12.53 -4.38
C VAL A 95 7.96 12.40 -5.09
N ALA A 96 9.07 12.66 -4.40
CA ALA A 96 10.42 12.55 -4.95
C ALA A 96 10.75 11.13 -5.42
N HIS A 97 10.08 10.11 -4.87
CA HIS A 97 10.29 8.71 -5.22
C HIS A 97 9.12 8.12 -6.00
N SER A 98 8.31 8.97 -6.60
CA SER A 98 7.15 8.59 -7.45
C SER A 98 6.10 7.76 -6.69
N VAL A 99 5.97 7.98 -5.40
CA VAL A 99 4.93 7.37 -4.56
C VAL A 99 3.90 8.43 -4.21
N THR A 100 2.63 8.10 -4.35
CA THR A 100 1.53 8.96 -3.91
C THR A 100 1.10 8.54 -2.52
N LEU A 101 1.30 9.43 -1.54
CA LEU A 101 0.93 9.19 -0.15
C LEU A 101 -0.49 9.67 0.12
N ILE A 102 -1.31 8.78 0.68
CA ILE A 102 -2.69 9.05 1.11
C ILE A 102 -2.71 8.95 2.63
N LYS A 103 -3.04 10.05 3.32
CA LYS A 103 -2.83 10.12 4.78
C LYS A 103 -3.88 9.41 5.61
N ASN A 104 -5.13 9.37 5.19
CA ASN A 104 -6.21 8.83 6.02
C ASN A 104 -6.88 7.63 5.36
N SER A 105 -7.76 7.91 4.43
CA SER A 105 -8.52 6.87 3.74
C SER A 105 -8.83 7.31 2.32
N LEU A 106 -9.21 6.36 1.50
CA LEU A 106 -9.61 6.60 0.12
C LEU A 106 -11.00 6.04 -0.11
N LEU A 107 -11.92 6.90 -0.52
CA LEU A 107 -13.29 6.50 -0.84
C LEU A 107 -13.43 6.38 -2.35
N VAL A 108 -13.96 5.25 -2.80
CA VAL A 108 -14.12 4.94 -4.22
C VAL A 108 -15.50 4.36 -4.46
N GLU A 109 -16.17 4.84 -5.51
CA GLU A 109 -17.38 4.21 -6.04
C GLU A 109 -17.03 3.62 -7.40
N LEU A 110 -17.20 2.30 -7.53
CA LEU A 110 -16.92 1.59 -8.77
C LEU A 110 -18.08 1.75 -9.77
N GLU A 111 -17.83 1.41 -11.04
CA GLU A 111 -18.83 1.50 -12.10
C GLU A 111 -20.11 0.72 -11.80
N ASN A 112 -20.00 -0.38 -11.05
CA ASN A 112 -21.12 -1.19 -10.61
C ASN A 112 -21.82 -0.65 -9.37
N HIS A 113 -21.52 0.60 -8.98
CA HIS A 113 -22.05 1.29 -7.80
C HIS A 113 -21.60 0.70 -6.45
N MET A 114 -20.64 -0.20 -6.46
CA MET A 114 -20.02 -0.70 -5.24
C MET A 114 -19.21 0.43 -4.58
N LYS A 115 -19.48 0.70 -3.30
CA LYS A 115 -18.80 1.75 -2.54
C LYS A 115 -17.72 1.13 -1.65
N LEU A 116 -16.47 1.53 -1.87
CA LEU A 116 -15.33 1.01 -1.16
C LEU A 116 -14.64 2.11 -0.37
N ILE A 117 -14.24 1.78 0.85
CA ILE A 117 -13.32 2.61 1.63
C ILE A 117 -12.06 1.80 1.88
N PHE A 118 -10.92 2.37 1.48
CA PHE A 118 -9.62 1.81 1.76
C PHE A 118 -8.97 2.57 2.89
N SER A 119 -8.47 1.86 3.89
CA SER A 119 -7.83 2.45 5.07
C SER A 119 -6.80 1.49 5.64
N HIS A 120 -5.87 2.02 6.46
CA HIS A 120 -4.95 1.13 7.16
C HIS A 120 -5.65 0.39 8.30
N ARG A 121 -6.39 1.11 9.13
CA ARG A 121 -7.13 0.52 10.25
C ARG A 121 -8.61 0.33 9.89
N PRO A 122 -9.27 -0.68 10.47
CA PRO A 122 -10.69 -0.85 10.24
C PRO A 122 -11.48 0.39 10.71
N ILE A 123 -12.49 0.75 9.94
CA ILE A 123 -13.36 1.89 10.22
C ILE A 123 -14.58 1.40 10.98
N ILE A 124 -14.76 1.88 12.21
CA ILE A 124 -15.85 1.48 13.10
C ILE A 124 -16.44 2.73 13.75
N PRO A 125 -17.74 3.01 13.60
CA PRO A 125 -18.72 2.27 12.78
C PRO A 125 -18.57 2.60 11.29
N LEU A 126 -18.99 1.67 10.46
CA LEU A 126 -19.02 1.83 9.01
C LEU A 126 -20.43 2.13 8.56
N GLU A 127 -20.62 3.10 7.66
CA GLU A 127 -21.92 3.40 7.08
C GLU A 127 -22.46 2.23 6.25
N ASP A 128 -23.78 2.07 6.25
CA ASP A 128 -24.44 1.05 5.46
C ASP A 128 -24.14 1.22 3.96
N GLY A 129 -23.92 0.11 3.30
CA GLY A 129 -23.66 0.10 1.87
C GLY A 129 -22.19 0.30 1.49
N TRP A 130 -21.32 0.56 2.45
CA TRP A 130 -19.88 0.65 2.22
C TRP A 130 -19.18 -0.65 2.58
N ILE A 131 -18.11 -0.96 1.84
CA ILE A 131 -17.22 -2.08 2.15
C ILE A 131 -15.86 -1.47 2.50
N ASN A 132 -15.32 -1.83 3.66
CA ASN A 132 -14.02 -1.36 4.09
C ASN A 132 -12.96 -2.43 3.84
N LEU A 133 -11.98 -2.09 3.02
CA LEU A 133 -10.78 -2.89 2.86
C LEU A 133 -9.67 -2.24 3.70
N HIS A 134 -9.08 -3.01 4.58
CA HIS A 134 -8.11 -2.47 5.54
C HIS A 134 -7.02 -3.48 5.86
N GLY A 135 -5.94 -2.97 6.43
CA GLY A 135 -4.85 -3.77 6.98
C GLY A 135 -4.85 -3.73 8.51
N HIS A 136 -3.65 -3.66 9.08
CA HIS A 136 -3.35 -3.49 10.52
C HIS A 136 -3.61 -4.73 11.38
N ILE A 137 -4.68 -5.45 11.14
CA ILE A 137 -4.98 -6.69 11.86
C ILE A 137 -4.30 -7.85 11.15
N HIS A 138 -3.36 -8.47 11.82
CA HIS A 138 -2.58 -9.57 11.24
C HIS A 138 -3.18 -10.94 11.54
#